data_0b4db549f7df6c14c6ea80e813af6f9f
#
_entry.id   0b4db549f7df6c14c6ea80e813af6f9f
#
_cell.length_a   1.000
_cell.length_b   1.000
_cell.length_c   1.000
_cell.angle_alpha   90.00
_cell.angle_beta   90.00
_cell.angle_gamma   90.00
#
_symmetry.space_group_name_H-M   'P 1'
#
loop_
_entity.id
_entity.type
_entity.pdbx_description
1 polymer ?
#
loop_
_entity_poly.entity_id
_entity_poly.type
_entity_poly.pdbx_seq_one_letter_code
_entity_poly.pdbx_strand_id
1 'polypeptide(L)'
;MEKLIITAAITGSRITREITPHIPLAPQEIVRSSYECWQAGASIVHIHVRDPDTGQGTQDVEIFRQVVEPLREKTDLILCLTTSGIPGRNLPIEERIAPVDLRPELASFDAGSINLGGSVFINSPEFLDRAAEKMRRKGVKPEIEIFDLGMIVTGLRMRDQGKLDDPLHFQFVLGTPWGAPATPKSLMHLHDHIPGNST
;
A
#
# COMPACT_ATOMS: atom_id res chain seq x y z
N MET A 1 -26.16 -3.30 -10.79
CA MET A 1 -25.02 -2.34 -10.74
C MET A 1 -23.87 -3.04 -10.08
N GLU A 2 -22.69 -3.00 -10.68
CA GLU A 2 -21.47 -3.43 -10.03
C GLU A 2 -21.18 -2.53 -8.82
N LYS A 3 -20.67 -3.11 -7.74
CA LYS A 3 -20.31 -2.35 -6.55
C LYS A 3 -18.98 -1.65 -6.76
N LEU A 4 -18.89 -0.39 -6.39
CA LEU A 4 -17.63 0.35 -6.36
C LEU A 4 -16.89 0.03 -5.05
N ILE A 5 -15.62 -0.35 -5.16
CA ILE A 5 -14.71 -0.47 -4.01
C ILE A 5 -14.05 0.88 -3.79
N ILE A 6 -14.14 1.40 -2.58
CA ILE A 6 -13.51 2.67 -2.18
C ILE A 6 -12.41 2.37 -1.17
N THR A 7 -11.17 2.70 -1.53
CA THR A 7 -10.02 2.66 -0.64
C THR A 7 -9.70 4.06 -0.14
N ALA A 8 -9.65 4.25 1.18
CA ALA A 8 -9.21 5.50 1.79
C ALA A 8 -7.75 5.40 2.25
N ALA A 9 -6.88 6.23 1.69
CA ALA A 9 -5.49 6.36 2.12
C ALA A 9 -5.38 7.43 3.22
N ILE A 10 -5.23 6.98 4.47
CA ILE A 10 -5.44 7.84 5.64
C ILE A 10 -4.27 8.78 5.93
N THR A 11 -3.03 8.29 5.91
CA THR A 11 -1.88 9.04 6.44
C THR A 11 -0.79 9.28 5.42
N GLY A 12 -0.33 8.23 4.73
CA GLY A 12 0.87 8.29 3.88
C GLY A 12 2.17 8.48 4.69
N SER A 13 3.32 8.48 4.01
CA SER A 13 4.64 8.46 4.65
C SER A 13 5.35 9.83 4.72
N ARG A 14 4.88 10.85 4.00
CA ARG A 14 5.64 12.09 3.75
C ARG A 14 4.96 13.37 4.22
N ILE A 15 3.64 13.42 4.23
CA ILE A 15 2.89 14.63 4.53
C ILE A 15 3.01 14.96 6.02
N THR A 16 3.24 16.24 6.34
CA THR A 16 3.33 16.75 7.70
C THR A 16 2.14 17.66 8.03
N ARG A 17 1.94 17.96 9.31
CA ARG A 17 0.89 18.91 9.73
C ARG A 17 1.10 20.34 9.24
N GLU A 18 2.31 20.70 8.88
CA GLU A 18 2.60 22.01 8.24
C GLU A 18 1.96 22.13 6.85
N ILE A 19 1.91 20.99 6.12
CA ILE A 19 1.31 20.92 4.78
C ILE A 19 -0.19 20.66 4.88
N THR A 20 -0.60 19.72 5.75
CA THR A 20 -1.99 19.32 5.95
C THR A 20 -2.28 19.24 7.45
N PRO A 21 -2.85 20.30 8.07
CA PRO A 21 -3.03 20.37 9.52
C PRO A 21 -3.87 19.24 10.12
N HIS A 22 -4.76 18.67 9.33
CA HIS A 22 -5.72 17.63 9.76
C HIS A 22 -5.21 16.20 9.54
N ILE A 23 -3.96 16.00 9.06
CA ILE A 23 -3.44 14.65 8.84
C ILE A 23 -3.34 13.89 10.17
N PRO A 24 -3.92 12.68 10.27
CA PRO A 24 -3.80 11.85 11.45
C PRO A 24 -2.40 11.25 11.52
N LEU A 25 -1.70 11.44 12.63
CA LEU A 25 -0.35 10.90 12.84
C LEU A 25 -0.31 9.90 13.99
N ALA A 26 -1.01 10.19 15.10
CA ALA A 26 -1.09 9.26 16.22
C ALA A 26 -1.99 8.05 15.89
N PRO A 27 -1.71 6.85 16.44
CA PRO A 27 -2.53 5.67 16.19
C PRO A 27 -4.03 5.89 16.42
N GLN A 28 -4.41 6.60 17.48
CA GLN A 28 -5.82 6.89 17.80
C GLN A 28 -6.48 7.83 16.77
N GLU A 29 -5.70 8.76 16.20
CA GLU A 29 -6.19 9.64 15.13
C GLU A 29 -6.41 8.85 13.84
N ILE A 30 -5.48 7.92 13.52
CA ILE A 30 -5.59 7.02 12.35
C ILE A 30 -6.82 6.12 12.50
N VAL A 31 -7.03 5.53 13.68
CA VAL A 31 -8.20 4.70 13.96
C VAL A 31 -9.49 5.51 13.78
N ARG A 32 -9.56 6.73 14.33
CA ARG A 32 -10.74 7.59 14.21
C ARG A 32 -11.01 7.95 12.74
N SER A 33 -10.00 8.42 12.01
CA SER A 33 -10.17 8.76 10.59
C SER A 33 -10.59 7.56 9.76
N SER A 34 -10.02 6.38 10.01
CA SER A 34 -10.40 5.14 9.33
C SER A 34 -11.86 4.78 9.61
N TYR A 35 -12.30 4.93 10.86
CA TYR A 35 -13.69 4.69 11.27
C TYR A 35 -14.66 5.67 10.59
N GLU A 36 -14.31 6.94 10.52
CA GLU A 36 -15.10 7.96 9.81
C GLU A 36 -15.21 7.67 8.32
N CYS A 37 -14.12 7.21 7.67
CA CYS A 37 -14.14 6.77 6.28
C CYS A 37 -15.02 5.53 6.08
N TRP A 38 -14.97 4.57 6.99
CA TRP A 38 -15.85 3.40 6.97
C TRP A 38 -17.33 3.80 7.07
N GLN A 39 -17.68 4.68 7.99
CA GLN A 39 -19.06 5.20 8.11
C GLN A 39 -19.51 5.95 6.83
N ALA A 40 -18.58 6.57 6.11
CA ALA A 40 -18.83 7.23 4.83
C ALA A 40 -18.91 6.27 3.64
N GLY A 41 -18.65 4.96 3.85
CA GLY A 41 -18.78 3.90 2.83
C GLY A 41 -17.47 3.39 2.22
N ALA A 42 -16.32 3.74 2.79
CA ALA A 42 -15.06 3.11 2.41
C ALA A 42 -15.06 1.62 2.79
N SER A 43 -14.57 0.76 1.90
CA SER A 43 -14.45 -0.68 2.12
C SER A 43 -13.03 -1.09 2.52
N ILE A 44 -12.04 -0.31 2.10
CA ILE A 44 -10.63 -0.55 2.34
C ILE A 44 -10.01 0.70 2.95
N VAL A 45 -9.06 0.53 3.86
CA VAL A 45 -8.17 1.61 4.33
C VAL A 45 -6.72 1.22 4.09
N HIS A 46 -5.97 2.11 3.43
CA HIS A 46 -4.53 1.99 3.26
C HIS A 46 -3.83 2.76 4.39
N ILE A 47 -2.99 2.05 5.14
CA ILE A 47 -2.45 2.52 6.42
C ILE A 47 -0.93 2.62 6.36
N HIS A 48 -0.43 3.82 6.65
CA HIS A 48 0.91 4.06 7.15
C HIS A 48 0.82 4.45 8.62
N VAL A 49 1.85 4.19 9.39
CA VAL A 49 1.95 4.69 10.77
C VAL A 49 3.16 5.60 10.92
N ARG A 50 3.11 6.40 11.96
CA ARG A 50 4.14 7.36 12.29
C ARG A 50 4.69 7.10 13.67
N ASP A 51 5.99 7.29 13.80
CA ASP A 51 6.64 7.35 15.09
C ASP A 51 6.06 8.53 15.90
N PRO A 52 5.52 8.30 17.11
CA PRO A 52 4.79 9.33 17.86
C PRO A 52 5.69 10.47 18.35
N ASP A 53 6.99 10.22 18.53
CA ASP A 53 7.92 11.21 19.03
C ASP A 53 8.45 12.12 17.93
N THR A 54 8.67 11.56 16.73
CA THR A 54 9.29 12.29 15.61
C THR A 54 8.30 12.68 14.50
N GLY A 55 7.13 12.05 14.45
CA GLY A 55 6.15 12.21 13.38
C GLY A 55 6.59 11.60 12.03
N GLN A 56 7.77 10.97 11.98
CA GLN A 56 8.28 10.32 10.76
C GLN A 56 7.59 8.97 10.52
N GLY A 57 7.55 8.53 9.27
CA GLY A 57 7.09 7.18 8.93
C GLY A 57 7.89 6.11 9.68
N THR A 58 7.23 5.04 10.09
CA THR A 58 7.88 3.89 10.73
C THR A 58 7.30 2.58 10.26
N GLN A 59 8.05 1.48 10.42
CA GLN A 59 7.59 0.11 10.18
C GLN A 59 7.47 -0.68 11.50
N ASP A 60 7.40 0.02 12.62
CA ASP A 60 7.22 -0.60 13.93
C ASP A 60 5.86 -1.32 14.01
N VAL A 61 5.92 -2.65 14.16
CA VAL A 61 4.75 -3.52 14.19
C VAL A 61 3.83 -3.21 15.37
N GLU A 62 4.37 -2.76 16.50
CA GLU A 62 3.56 -2.45 17.68
C GLU A 62 2.74 -1.18 17.48
N ILE A 63 3.27 -0.21 16.73
CA ILE A 63 2.50 0.98 16.34
C ILE A 63 1.40 0.60 15.34
N PHE A 64 1.70 -0.27 14.36
CA PHE A 64 0.67 -0.82 13.47
C PHE A 64 -0.41 -1.58 14.25
N ARG A 65 -0.03 -2.38 15.25
CA ARG A 65 -0.97 -3.14 16.10
C ARG A 65 -1.98 -2.24 16.80
N GLN A 66 -1.53 -1.08 17.30
CA GLN A 66 -2.41 -0.09 17.95
C GLN A 66 -3.47 0.49 17.01
N VAL A 67 -3.28 0.37 15.69
CA VAL A 67 -4.27 0.77 14.69
C VAL A 67 -5.12 -0.43 14.24
N VAL A 68 -4.47 -1.54 13.94
CA VAL A 68 -5.11 -2.75 13.36
C VAL A 68 -6.12 -3.37 14.31
N GLU A 69 -5.75 -3.59 15.58
CA GLU A 69 -6.62 -4.27 16.55
C GLU A 69 -7.94 -3.52 16.79
N PRO A 70 -7.94 -2.21 17.09
CA PRO A 70 -9.21 -1.48 17.27
C PRO A 70 -10.08 -1.40 16.01
N LEU A 71 -9.47 -1.36 14.80
CA LEU A 71 -10.25 -1.35 13.57
C LEU A 71 -10.93 -2.70 13.32
N ARG A 72 -10.24 -3.82 13.56
CA ARG A 72 -10.82 -5.16 13.46
C ARG A 72 -11.96 -5.41 14.43
N GLU A 73 -11.88 -4.82 15.63
CA GLU A 73 -12.96 -4.95 16.62
C GLU A 73 -14.21 -4.15 16.26
N LYS A 74 -14.05 -3.01 15.57
CA LYS A 74 -15.13 -2.01 15.39
C LYS A 74 -15.69 -1.95 13.98
N THR A 75 -15.04 -2.54 13.00
CA THR A 75 -15.39 -2.41 11.58
C THR A 75 -15.21 -3.73 10.85
N ASP A 76 -15.79 -3.81 9.65
CA ASP A 76 -15.52 -4.84 8.65
C ASP A 76 -14.59 -4.33 7.53
N LEU A 77 -13.80 -3.30 7.80
CA LEU A 77 -12.82 -2.77 6.85
C LEU A 77 -11.78 -3.83 6.45
N ILE A 78 -11.49 -3.86 5.17
CA ILE A 78 -10.30 -4.52 4.66
C ILE A 78 -9.10 -3.61 4.95
N LEU A 79 -8.11 -4.13 5.66
CA LEU A 79 -6.92 -3.38 6.03
C LEU A 79 -5.82 -3.65 5.02
N CYS A 80 -5.30 -2.60 4.39
CA CYS A 80 -4.12 -2.63 3.54
C CYS A 80 -2.96 -1.95 4.28
N LEU A 81 -1.95 -2.70 4.69
CA LEU A 81 -0.79 -2.15 5.39
C LEU A 81 0.36 -1.89 4.42
N THR A 82 1.00 -0.75 4.58
CA THR A 82 2.14 -0.40 3.73
C THR A 82 3.35 -1.30 3.94
N THR A 83 4.04 -1.61 2.85
CA THR A 83 5.41 -2.17 2.86
C THR A 83 6.42 -1.21 2.24
N SER A 84 6.04 0.05 1.99
CA SER A 84 6.91 1.01 1.31
C SER A 84 8.15 1.44 2.13
N GLY A 85 8.15 1.18 3.43
CA GLY A 85 9.26 1.56 4.29
C GLY A 85 9.24 3.05 4.66
N ILE A 86 10.42 3.60 4.95
CA ILE A 86 10.59 4.98 5.39
C ILE A 86 11.27 5.78 4.28
N PRO A 87 10.68 6.90 3.82
CA PRO A 87 11.28 7.73 2.78
C PRO A 87 12.72 8.16 3.12
N GLY A 88 13.64 7.94 2.18
CA GLY A 88 15.05 8.31 2.36
C GLY A 88 15.86 7.36 3.25
N ARG A 89 15.25 6.28 3.77
CA ARG A 89 15.96 5.23 4.51
C ARG A 89 15.95 3.92 3.74
N ASN A 90 17.11 3.27 3.69
CA ASN A 90 17.23 1.92 3.15
C ASN A 90 17.11 0.91 4.29
N LEU A 91 15.87 0.54 4.63
CA LEU A 91 15.59 -0.44 5.68
C LEU A 91 15.96 -1.85 5.23
N PRO A 92 16.40 -2.74 6.14
CA PRO A 92 16.45 -4.17 5.88
C PRO A 92 15.10 -4.69 5.38
N ILE A 93 15.11 -5.64 4.45
CA ILE A 93 13.87 -6.17 3.83
C ILE A 93 12.89 -6.67 4.91
N GLU A 94 13.37 -7.43 5.89
CA GLU A 94 12.53 -8.00 6.94
C GLU A 94 11.85 -6.94 7.81
N GLU A 95 12.54 -5.85 8.12
CA GLU A 95 11.97 -4.72 8.84
C GLU A 95 10.90 -4.03 7.98
N ARG A 96 11.21 -3.84 6.70
CA ARG A 96 10.30 -3.18 5.76
C ARG A 96 8.97 -3.93 5.57
N ILE A 97 9.02 -5.27 5.54
CA ILE A 97 7.84 -6.12 5.37
C ILE A 97 7.27 -6.65 6.70
N ALA A 98 7.74 -6.13 7.84
CA ALA A 98 7.30 -6.58 9.16
C ALA A 98 5.79 -6.40 9.41
N PRO A 99 5.10 -5.34 8.92
CA PRO A 99 3.65 -5.19 9.11
C PRO A 99 2.82 -6.36 8.57
N VAL A 100 3.33 -7.13 7.60
CA VAL A 100 2.67 -8.36 7.09
C VAL A 100 2.48 -9.42 8.19
N ASP A 101 3.27 -9.37 9.27
CA ASP A 101 3.13 -10.30 10.39
C ASP A 101 1.81 -10.12 11.16
N LEU A 102 1.16 -8.96 11.06
CA LEU A 102 -0.19 -8.71 11.59
C LEU A 102 -1.29 -9.35 10.75
N ARG A 103 -0.96 -10.01 9.63
CA ARG A 103 -1.88 -10.67 8.72
C ARG A 103 -3.05 -9.77 8.31
N PRO A 104 -2.78 -8.57 7.73
CA PRO A 104 -3.86 -7.78 7.13
C PRO A 104 -4.44 -8.55 5.92
N GLU A 105 -5.59 -8.12 5.46
CA GLU A 105 -6.21 -8.67 4.25
C GLU A 105 -5.39 -8.34 3.00
N LEU A 106 -4.86 -7.08 2.94
CA LEU A 106 -4.01 -6.58 1.87
C LEU A 106 -2.70 -6.01 2.44
N ALA A 107 -1.65 -6.01 1.64
CA ALA A 107 -0.47 -5.20 1.89
C ALA A 107 0.07 -4.65 0.57
N SER A 108 0.60 -3.42 0.60
CA SER A 108 1.11 -2.80 -0.63
C SER A 108 2.28 -3.58 -1.21
N PHE A 109 2.34 -3.64 -2.54
CA PHE A 109 3.35 -4.35 -3.31
C PHE A 109 3.74 -3.51 -4.52
N ASP A 110 4.70 -2.62 -4.32
CA ASP A 110 5.21 -1.77 -5.40
C ASP A 110 6.08 -2.61 -6.34
N ALA A 111 5.58 -2.95 -7.52
CA ALA A 111 6.14 -3.96 -8.41
C ALA A 111 7.39 -3.52 -9.19
N GLY A 112 8.12 -2.52 -8.71
CA GLY A 112 9.35 -2.03 -9.32
C GLY A 112 9.93 -0.81 -8.61
N SER A 113 11.19 -0.50 -8.87
CA SER A 113 11.85 0.69 -8.35
C SER A 113 11.46 1.93 -9.16
N ILE A 114 11.33 3.07 -8.49
CA ILE A 114 10.96 4.34 -9.12
C ILE A 114 11.69 5.50 -8.45
N ASN A 115 11.96 6.58 -9.20
CA ASN A 115 12.33 7.85 -8.60
C ASN A 115 11.10 8.46 -7.92
N LEU A 116 11.18 8.79 -6.65
CA LEU A 116 10.06 9.32 -5.88
C LEU A 116 10.52 10.45 -4.97
N GLY A 117 10.04 11.67 -5.24
CA GLY A 117 10.25 12.83 -4.39
C GLY A 117 11.72 13.15 -4.09
N GLY A 118 12.60 13.15 -5.09
CA GLY A 118 14.02 13.49 -4.95
C GLY A 118 14.92 12.34 -4.45
N SER A 119 14.38 11.13 -4.31
CA SER A 119 15.12 9.92 -3.96
C SER A 119 14.69 8.75 -4.83
N VAL A 120 15.44 7.66 -4.80
CA VAL A 120 15.04 6.40 -5.43
C VAL A 120 14.29 5.55 -4.41
N PHE A 121 13.07 5.15 -4.77
CA PHE A 121 12.32 4.15 -4.03
C PHE A 121 12.68 2.78 -4.59
N ILE A 122 13.48 2.02 -3.84
CA ILE A 122 14.07 0.77 -4.32
C ILE A 122 13.16 -0.40 -3.99
N ASN A 123 12.70 -1.10 -5.02
CA ASN A 123 12.00 -2.37 -4.96
C ASN A 123 12.76 -3.37 -5.84
N SER A 124 13.84 -3.92 -5.29
CA SER A 124 14.70 -4.86 -6.02
C SER A 124 13.99 -6.20 -6.27
N PRO A 125 14.42 -6.99 -7.26
CA PRO A 125 13.88 -8.34 -7.46
C PRO A 125 13.93 -9.21 -6.18
N GLU A 126 14.99 -9.09 -5.38
CA GLU A 126 15.10 -9.79 -4.09
C GLU A 126 14.01 -9.34 -3.11
N PHE A 127 13.78 -8.02 -2.99
CA PHE A 127 12.70 -7.50 -2.15
C PHE A 127 11.33 -8.03 -2.60
N LEU A 128 11.06 -7.98 -3.91
CA LEU A 128 9.79 -8.45 -4.47
C LEU A 128 9.57 -9.95 -4.19
N ASP A 129 10.60 -10.76 -4.37
CA ASP A 129 10.53 -12.20 -4.10
C ASP A 129 10.25 -12.49 -2.61
N ARG A 130 10.96 -11.82 -1.71
CA ARG A 130 10.79 -11.99 -0.26
C ARG A 130 9.44 -11.48 0.23
N ALA A 131 8.98 -10.34 -0.28
CA ALA A 131 7.67 -9.79 0.05
C ALA A 131 6.53 -10.70 -0.41
N ALA A 132 6.56 -11.16 -1.66
CA ALA A 132 5.57 -12.08 -2.21
C ALA A 132 5.53 -13.41 -1.42
N GLU A 133 6.68 -14.00 -1.12
CA GLU A 133 6.79 -15.22 -0.31
C GLU A 133 6.17 -15.03 1.08
N LYS A 134 6.53 -13.93 1.78
CA LYS A 134 6.00 -13.62 3.11
C LYS A 134 4.49 -13.41 3.08
N MET A 135 3.98 -12.60 2.13
CA MET A 135 2.55 -12.35 1.98
C MET A 135 1.78 -13.66 1.73
N ARG A 136 2.22 -14.48 0.78
CA ARG A 136 1.60 -15.79 0.51
C ARG A 136 1.60 -16.70 1.75
N ARG A 137 2.71 -16.82 2.44
CA ARG A 137 2.84 -17.65 3.66
C ARG A 137 1.92 -17.19 4.80
N LYS A 138 1.64 -15.87 4.86
CA LYS A 138 0.78 -15.26 5.88
C LYS A 138 -0.70 -15.17 5.46
N GLY A 139 -1.04 -15.52 4.22
CA GLY A 139 -2.39 -15.40 3.66
C GLY A 139 -2.80 -13.95 3.39
N VAL A 140 -1.83 -13.06 3.14
CA VAL A 140 -2.03 -11.64 2.83
C VAL A 140 -2.02 -11.45 1.32
N LYS A 141 -3.02 -10.77 0.76
CA LYS A 141 -3.08 -10.49 -0.66
C LYS A 141 -2.24 -9.25 -1.01
N PRO A 142 -1.35 -9.33 -1.99
CA PRO A 142 -0.63 -8.15 -2.49
C PRO A 142 -1.57 -7.17 -3.20
N GLU A 143 -1.56 -5.90 -2.79
CA GLU A 143 -2.06 -4.78 -3.58
C GLU A 143 -0.92 -4.28 -4.46
N ILE A 144 -0.99 -4.59 -5.77
CA ILE A 144 0.09 -4.30 -6.71
C ILE A 144 -0.01 -2.85 -7.14
N GLU A 145 0.83 -2.00 -6.56
CA GLU A 145 0.90 -0.57 -6.87
C GLU A 145 1.70 -0.34 -8.15
N ILE A 146 1.06 0.32 -9.11
CA ILE A 146 1.54 0.52 -10.47
C ILE A 146 1.77 2.00 -10.73
N PHE A 147 3.02 2.40 -10.88
CA PHE A 147 3.43 3.76 -11.25
C PHE A 147 3.74 3.90 -12.75
N ASP A 148 4.02 2.79 -13.41
CA ASP A 148 4.25 2.71 -14.86
C ASP A 148 3.91 1.31 -15.40
N LEU A 149 3.92 1.19 -16.74
CA LEU A 149 3.58 -0.06 -17.43
C LEU A 149 4.54 -1.22 -17.10
N GLY A 150 5.82 -0.94 -16.86
CA GLY A 150 6.82 -1.96 -16.54
C GLY A 150 6.49 -2.71 -15.25
N MET A 151 5.82 -2.05 -14.31
CA MET A 151 5.37 -2.67 -13.06
C MET A 151 4.22 -3.67 -13.28
N ILE A 152 3.31 -3.42 -14.23
CA ILE A 152 2.30 -4.41 -14.64
C ILE A 152 3.01 -5.65 -15.19
N VAL A 153 3.97 -5.47 -16.09
CA VAL A 153 4.74 -6.58 -16.68
C VAL A 153 5.46 -7.39 -15.60
N THR A 154 6.03 -6.71 -14.59
CA THR A 154 6.67 -7.38 -13.45
C THR A 154 5.66 -8.20 -12.65
N GLY A 155 4.50 -7.64 -12.30
CA GLY A 155 3.44 -8.35 -11.58
C GLY A 155 2.95 -9.59 -12.32
N LEU A 156 2.69 -9.47 -13.63
CA LEU A 156 2.27 -10.58 -14.48
C LEU A 156 3.35 -11.67 -14.57
N ARG A 157 4.61 -11.28 -14.73
CA ARG A 157 5.73 -12.23 -14.74
C ARG A 157 5.85 -12.98 -13.42
N MET A 158 5.69 -12.31 -12.29
CA MET A 158 5.73 -12.94 -10.97
C MET A 158 4.55 -13.91 -10.77
N ARG A 159 3.35 -13.58 -11.26
CA ARG A 159 2.21 -14.50 -11.32
C ARG A 159 2.54 -15.75 -12.14
N ASP A 160 3.07 -15.57 -13.34
CA ASP A 160 3.41 -16.69 -14.25
C ASP A 160 4.52 -17.59 -13.66
N GLN A 161 5.34 -17.05 -12.77
CA GLN A 161 6.32 -17.80 -11.98
C GLN A 161 5.72 -18.47 -10.72
N GLY A 162 4.42 -18.33 -10.47
CA GLY A 162 3.76 -18.86 -9.28
C GLY A 162 4.14 -18.15 -7.98
N LYS A 163 4.63 -16.90 -8.07
CA LYS A 163 4.98 -16.07 -6.89
C LYS A 163 3.82 -15.22 -6.39
N LEU A 164 2.90 -14.87 -7.28
CA LEU A 164 1.65 -14.15 -6.98
C LEU A 164 0.45 -14.99 -7.44
N ASP A 165 -0.61 -15.00 -6.64
CA ASP A 165 -1.80 -15.80 -6.89
C ASP A 165 -2.92 -14.96 -7.53
N ASP A 166 -3.59 -15.54 -8.55
CA ASP A 166 -4.78 -14.95 -9.17
C ASP A 166 -6.01 -14.96 -8.22
N PRO A 167 -6.97 -14.03 -8.41
CA PRO A 167 -6.91 -12.86 -9.29
C PRO A 167 -5.93 -11.82 -8.75
N LEU A 168 -5.21 -11.12 -9.62
CA LEU A 168 -4.32 -10.04 -9.16
C LEU A 168 -5.16 -8.81 -8.76
N HIS A 169 -4.71 -8.08 -7.75
CA HIS A 169 -5.30 -6.82 -7.33
C HIS A 169 -4.34 -5.67 -7.64
N PHE A 170 -4.76 -4.75 -8.52
CA PHE A 170 -3.95 -3.64 -9.00
C PHE A 170 -4.45 -2.31 -8.47
N GLN A 171 -3.53 -1.43 -8.13
CA GLN A 171 -3.80 -0.03 -7.85
C GLN A 171 -2.93 0.85 -8.73
N PHE A 172 -3.52 1.68 -9.58
CA PHE A 172 -2.79 2.63 -10.42
C PHE A 172 -2.50 3.91 -9.64
N VAL A 173 -1.23 4.22 -9.46
CA VAL A 173 -0.76 5.45 -8.79
C VAL A 173 -0.34 6.45 -9.84
N LEU A 174 -1.26 7.36 -10.18
CA LEU A 174 -1.09 8.32 -11.27
C LEU A 174 -0.75 9.71 -10.74
N GLY A 175 0.01 10.47 -11.54
CA GLY A 175 0.31 11.88 -11.27
C GLY A 175 1.43 12.11 -10.26
N THR A 176 2.12 11.08 -9.81
CA THR A 176 3.34 11.26 -9.05
C THR A 176 4.48 11.75 -9.96
N PRO A 177 5.38 12.62 -9.48
CA PRO A 177 6.60 12.94 -10.21
C PRO A 177 7.34 11.65 -10.61
N TRP A 178 7.77 11.54 -11.87
CA TRP A 178 8.48 10.38 -12.44
C TRP A 178 7.63 9.12 -12.72
N GLY A 179 6.35 9.09 -12.33
CA GLY A 179 5.39 8.05 -12.66
C GLY A 179 4.52 8.40 -13.88
N ALA A 180 3.53 7.57 -14.17
CA ALA A 180 2.56 7.81 -15.23
C ALA A 180 1.72 9.07 -14.92
N PRO A 181 1.49 9.97 -15.91
CA PRO A 181 0.69 11.17 -15.71
C PRO A 181 -0.76 10.84 -15.32
N ALA A 182 -1.38 11.68 -14.47
CA ALA A 182 -2.79 11.56 -14.11
C ALA A 182 -3.71 12.04 -15.24
N THR A 183 -3.80 11.27 -16.30
CA THR A 183 -4.66 11.55 -17.46
C THR A 183 -5.55 10.35 -17.76
N PRO A 184 -6.76 10.57 -18.35
CA PRO A 184 -7.60 9.47 -18.83
C PRO A 184 -6.86 8.54 -19.79
N LYS A 185 -5.97 9.09 -20.64
CA LYS A 185 -5.17 8.31 -21.58
C LYS A 185 -4.21 7.36 -20.86
N SER A 186 -3.53 7.83 -19.80
CA SER A 186 -2.63 6.99 -19.00
C SER A 186 -3.41 5.89 -18.28
N LEU A 187 -4.56 6.23 -17.69
CA LEU A 187 -5.43 5.26 -17.02
C LEU A 187 -5.88 4.16 -17.98
N MET A 188 -6.43 4.53 -19.13
CA MET A 188 -6.87 3.56 -20.14
C MET A 188 -5.72 2.71 -20.64
N HIS A 189 -4.55 3.31 -20.87
CA HIS A 189 -3.36 2.58 -21.33
C HIS A 189 -2.93 1.51 -20.31
N LEU A 190 -2.90 1.82 -19.04
CA LEU A 190 -2.57 0.83 -18.00
C LEU A 190 -3.66 -0.23 -17.86
N HIS A 191 -4.93 0.18 -17.87
CA HIS A 191 -6.08 -0.72 -17.78
C HIS A 191 -6.08 -1.77 -18.91
N ASP A 192 -5.75 -1.39 -20.13
CA ASP A 192 -5.71 -2.30 -21.29
C ASP A 192 -4.66 -3.41 -21.16
N HIS A 193 -3.73 -3.30 -20.19
CA HIS A 193 -2.65 -4.28 -19.98
C HIS A 193 -2.87 -5.21 -18.79
N ILE A 194 -3.92 -4.99 -17.98
CA ILE A 194 -4.23 -5.92 -16.89
C ILE A 194 -5.17 -7.05 -17.36
N PRO A 195 -5.05 -8.26 -16.77
CA PRO A 195 -5.96 -9.37 -17.09
C PRO A 195 -7.41 -9.04 -16.73
N GLY A 196 -8.34 -9.51 -17.53
CA GLY A 196 -9.78 -9.23 -17.34
C GLY A 196 -10.41 -9.83 -16.09
N ASN A 197 -9.71 -10.73 -15.38
CA ASN A 197 -10.12 -11.29 -14.09
C ASN A 197 -9.46 -10.58 -12.90
N SER A 198 -8.72 -9.48 -13.13
CA SER A 198 -8.10 -8.66 -12.07
C SER A 198 -9.11 -7.74 -11.39
N THR A 199 -8.76 -7.28 -10.21
CA THR A 199 -9.52 -6.27 -9.46
C THR A 199 -8.68 -5.04 -9.24
#